data_bba4a30aaa42a0ed576163038c390847
#
_entry.id   bba4a30aaa42a0ed576163038c390847
#
_cell.length_a   1.000
_cell.length_b   1.000
_cell.length_c   1.000
_cell.angle_alpha   90.00
_cell.angle_beta   90.00
_cell.angle_gamma   90.00
#
_symmetry.space_group_name_H-M   'P 1'
#
loop_
_entity.id
_entity.type
_entity.pdbx_description
1 polymer ?
#
loop_
_entity_poly.entity_id
_entity_poly.type
_entity_poly.pdbx_seq_one_letter_code
_entity_poly.pdbx_strand_id
1 'polypeptide(L)'
;MDTFVLLKTLMMLALPPASLAVALALALPLALFGWRRFARWLVALAIVEFLVMSFPPVADAMIRYLEDQARVAELASPRCCFDAIVVLGGGLSPAMPPEQAFPRLVTGADRVWLAARLYHAKVAPRVIVSGGGFMAKPNDPATTEAVAMRQFLVDLGVPDEAIVDEGKSINTIGNIRNVRALVGGGRVALVTSGYHMPRAMQLAALAKLDAAAFPTDFRSLRSIRPT
;
A
#
# COMPACT_ATOMS: atom_id res chain seq x y z
N MET A 1 -0.25 -24.83 -0.71
CA MET A 1 -0.53 -23.55 -0.04
C MET A 1 0.66 -22.65 -0.34
N ASP A 2 0.45 -21.53 -1.05
CA ASP A 2 1.55 -20.69 -1.51
C ASP A 2 2.32 -20.14 -0.30
N THR A 3 3.66 -20.22 -0.38
CA THR A 3 4.59 -19.72 0.67
C THR A 3 4.25 -18.29 1.08
N PHE A 4 3.74 -17.48 0.15
CA PHE A 4 3.28 -16.12 0.38
C PHE A 4 2.06 -16.06 1.33
N VAL A 5 1.06 -16.91 1.12
CA VAL A 5 -0.14 -16.97 1.97
C VAL A 5 0.22 -17.44 3.38
N LEU A 6 1.08 -18.46 3.48
CA LEU A 6 1.55 -18.96 4.76
C LEU A 6 2.28 -17.86 5.56
N LEU A 7 3.24 -17.18 4.91
CA LEU A 7 4.01 -16.10 5.56
C LEU A 7 3.10 -14.96 6.00
N LYS A 8 2.14 -14.55 5.16
CA LYS A 8 1.18 -13.50 5.49
C LYS A 8 0.30 -13.88 6.67
N THR A 9 -0.16 -15.14 6.72
CA THR A 9 -0.96 -15.66 7.84
C THR A 9 -0.15 -15.66 9.14
N LEU A 10 1.09 -16.13 9.11
CA LEU A 10 1.97 -16.12 10.28
C LEU A 10 2.23 -14.68 10.78
N MET A 11 2.45 -13.73 9.87
CA MET A 11 2.59 -12.32 10.23
C MET A 11 1.33 -11.75 10.87
N MET A 12 0.14 -12.11 10.37
CA MET A 12 -1.13 -11.69 10.97
C MET A 12 -1.33 -12.27 12.36
N LEU A 13 -0.91 -13.53 12.61
CA LEU A 13 -1.00 -14.16 13.93
C LEU A 13 0.01 -13.57 14.94
N ALA A 14 1.10 -12.96 14.46
CA ALA A 14 2.09 -12.30 15.31
C ALA A 14 1.72 -10.87 15.70
N LEU A 15 0.65 -10.30 15.15
CA LEU A 15 0.21 -8.93 15.43
C LEU A 15 -1.08 -8.92 16.29
N PRO A 16 -1.27 -7.92 17.20
CA PRO A 16 -2.50 -7.77 17.96
C PRO A 16 -3.70 -7.51 17.01
N PRO A 17 -4.90 -8.04 17.36
CA PRO A 17 -5.24 -8.81 18.56
C PRO A 17 -4.96 -10.31 18.46
N ALA A 18 -4.49 -10.82 17.30
CA ALA A 18 -4.32 -12.25 17.07
C ALA A 18 -3.22 -12.85 17.96
N SER A 19 -2.09 -12.15 18.17
CA SER A 19 -1.01 -12.57 19.06
C SER A 19 -1.50 -12.82 20.49
N LEU A 20 -2.39 -11.95 21.00
CA LEU A 20 -3.01 -12.13 22.31
C LEU A 20 -3.90 -13.38 22.34
N ALA A 21 -4.72 -13.61 21.30
CA ALA A 21 -5.56 -14.82 21.22
C ALA A 21 -4.71 -16.10 21.17
N VAL A 22 -3.62 -16.10 20.41
CA VAL A 22 -2.67 -17.22 20.33
C VAL A 22 -1.99 -17.45 21.67
N ALA A 23 -1.54 -16.39 22.35
CA ALA A 23 -0.92 -16.49 23.67
C ALA A 23 -1.88 -17.09 24.71
N LEU A 24 -3.15 -16.68 24.72
CA LEU A 24 -4.19 -17.24 25.60
C LEU A 24 -4.47 -18.72 25.30
N ALA A 25 -4.58 -19.08 24.01
CA ALA A 25 -4.80 -20.46 23.59
C ALA A 25 -3.65 -21.40 23.98
N LEU A 26 -2.40 -20.91 23.94
CA LEU A 26 -1.22 -21.68 24.36
C LEU A 26 -1.00 -21.70 25.87
N ALA A 27 -1.43 -20.67 26.59
CA ALA A 27 -1.22 -20.56 28.04
C ALA A 27 -1.95 -21.64 28.82
N LEU A 28 -3.16 -22.04 28.41
CA LEU A 28 -3.93 -23.07 29.07
C LEU A 28 -3.22 -24.43 29.08
N PRO A 29 -2.85 -25.04 27.96
CA PRO A 29 -2.12 -26.31 27.94
C PRO A 29 -0.78 -26.21 28.68
N LEU A 30 -0.02 -25.12 28.50
CA LEU A 30 1.24 -24.92 29.22
C LEU A 30 1.04 -24.94 30.75
N ALA A 31 -0.02 -24.30 31.22
CA ALA A 31 -0.34 -24.32 32.67
C ALA A 31 -0.74 -25.70 33.18
N LEU A 32 -1.47 -26.51 32.39
CA LEU A 32 -1.87 -27.87 32.69
C LEU A 32 -0.66 -28.83 32.73
N PHE A 33 0.34 -28.62 31.85
CA PHE A 33 1.60 -29.38 31.85
C PHE A 33 2.59 -28.92 32.94
N GLY A 34 2.17 -28.04 33.87
CA GLY A 34 3.01 -27.59 35.00
C GLY A 34 3.88 -26.35 34.69
N TRP A 35 3.89 -25.82 33.46
CA TRP A 35 4.69 -24.66 33.04
C TRP A 35 4.01 -23.31 33.34
N ARG A 36 3.40 -23.20 34.54
CA ARG A 36 2.58 -22.07 34.97
C ARG A 36 3.32 -20.73 34.95
N ARG A 37 4.62 -20.71 35.26
CA ARG A 37 5.43 -19.46 35.19
C ARG A 37 5.60 -18.97 33.78
N PHE A 38 5.89 -19.88 32.86
CA PHE A 38 6.05 -19.55 31.42
C PHE A 38 4.70 -19.10 30.83
N ALA A 39 3.60 -19.79 31.11
CA ALA A 39 2.26 -19.39 30.68
C ALA A 39 1.91 -17.96 31.11
N ARG A 40 2.22 -17.60 32.37
CA ARG A 40 1.98 -16.23 32.87
C ARG A 40 2.78 -15.18 32.15
N TRP A 41 4.08 -15.43 31.90
CA TRP A 41 4.95 -14.50 31.16
C TRP A 41 4.51 -14.35 29.70
N LEU A 42 4.09 -15.43 29.05
CA LEU A 42 3.57 -15.40 27.69
C LEU A 42 2.33 -14.48 27.59
N VAL A 43 1.36 -14.67 28.49
CA VAL A 43 0.16 -13.82 28.50
C VAL A 43 0.49 -12.38 28.88
N ALA A 44 1.34 -12.15 29.87
CA ALA A 44 1.73 -10.82 30.29
C ALA A 44 2.41 -10.04 29.12
N LEU A 45 3.31 -10.70 28.40
CA LEU A 45 3.98 -10.10 27.24
C LEU A 45 2.99 -9.76 26.12
N ALA A 46 2.05 -10.67 25.81
CA ALA A 46 1.03 -10.43 24.79
C ALA A 46 0.06 -9.29 25.19
N ILE A 47 -0.26 -9.16 26.48
CA ILE A 47 -1.06 -8.03 26.98
C ILE A 47 -0.27 -6.72 26.81
N VAL A 48 1.01 -6.68 27.18
CA VAL A 48 1.85 -5.50 27.02
C VAL A 48 1.96 -5.11 25.55
N GLU A 49 2.23 -6.08 24.66
CA GLU A 49 2.24 -5.86 23.22
C GLU A 49 0.91 -5.25 22.74
N PHE A 50 -0.21 -5.87 23.13
CA PHE A 50 -1.55 -5.37 22.77
C PHE A 50 -1.78 -3.93 23.22
N LEU A 51 -1.45 -3.61 24.48
CA LEU A 51 -1.62 -2.26 25.02
C LEU A 51 -0.73 -1.26 24.31
N VAL A 52 0.55 -1.59 24.09
CA VAL A 52 1.51 -0.70 23.40
C VAL A 52 1.07 -0.44 21.97
N MET A 53 0.71 -1.48 21.22
CA MET A 53 0.30 -1.35 19.81
C MET A 53 -1.08 -0.72 19.64
N SER A 54 -1.94 -0.79 20.66
CA SER A 54 -3.25 -0.13 20.66
C SER A 54 -3.17 1.33 21.11
N PHE A 55 -2.00 1.79 21.59
CA PHE A 55 -1.84 3.15 22.07
C PHE A 55 -1.63 4.13 20.90
N PRO A 56 -2.57 5.08 20.65
CA PRO A 56 -2.54 5.93 19.46
C PRO A 56 -1.21 6.68 19.23
N PRO A 57 -0.53 7.21 20.27
CA PRO A 57 0.76 7.87 20.08
C PRO A 57 1.86 6.97 19.49
N VAL A 58 1.83 5.65 19.79
CA VAL A 58 2.79 4.69 19.22
C VAL A 58 2.53 4.51 17.73
N ALA A 59 1.26 4.29 17.35
CA ALA A 59 0.88 4.18 15.95
C ALA A 59 1.21 5.46 15.16
N ASP A 60 0.91 6.64 15.74
CA ASP A 60 1.25 7.93 15.13
C ASP A 60 2.77 8.10 14.97
N ALA A 61 3.56 7.73 15.97
CA ALA A 61 5.02 7.82 15.89
C ALA A 61 5.59 6.91 14.78
N MET A 62 5.06 5.69 14.62
CA MET A 62 5.47 4.75 13.57
C MET A 62 5.12 5.28 12.17
N ILE A 63 3.90 5.77 11.98
CA ILE A 63 3.47 6.36 10.71
C ILE A 63 4.31 7.60 10.40
N ARG A 64 4.52 8.48 11.36
CA ARG A 64 5.34 9.69 11.22
C ARG A 64 6.77 9.37 10.78
N TYR A 65 7.38 8.37 11.38
CA TYR A 65 8.73 7.94 10.99
C TYR A 65 8.82 7.54 9.50
N LEU A 66 7.82 6.81 8.99
CA LEU A 66 7.76 6.43 7.57
C LEU A 66 7.45 7.63 6.67
N GLU A 67 6.56 8.52 7.09
CA GLU A 67 6.20 9.71 6.32
C GLU A 67 7.34 10.74 6.28
N ASP A 68 8.14 10.86 7.33
CA ASP A 68 9.33 11.72 7.32
C ASP A 68 10.37 11.19 6.31
N GLN A 69 10.56 9.88 6.21
CA GLN A 69 11.40 9.29 5.15
C GLN A 69 10.83 9.55 3.74
N ALA A 70 9.50 9.49 3.58
CA ALA A 70 8.85 9.80 2.30
C ALA A 70 9.09 11.26 1.89
N ARG A 71 9.02 12.21 2.83
CA ARG A 71 9.33 13.63 2.58
C ARG A 71 10.78 13.84 2.17
N VAL A 72 11.71 13.15 2.82
CA VAL A 72 13.13 13.20 2.43
C VAL A 72 13.31 12.66 1.00
N ALA A 73 12.69 11.53 0.67
CA ALA A 73 12.74 10.96 -0.67
C ALA A 73 12.10 11.90 -1.72
N GLU A 74 11.00 12.55 -1.37
CA GLU A 74 10.35 13.55 -2.22
C GLU A 74 11.26 14.76 -2.50
N LEU A 75 11.90 15.31 -1.48
CA LEU A 75 12.81 16.45 -1.62
C LEU A 75 14.06 16.11 -2.46
N ALA A 76 14.54 14.88 -2.36
CA ALA A 76 15.68 14.38 -3.13
C ALA A 76 15.31 14.02 -4.58
N SER A 77 14.01 13.97 -4.91
CA SER A 77 13.53 13.54 -6.22
C SER A 77 13.56 14.67 -7.25
N PRO A 78 13.92 14.38 -8.52
CA PRO A 78 13.78 15.34 -9.61
C PRO A 78 12.33 15.74 -9.82
N ARG A 79 12.09 16.91 -10.39
CA ARG A 79 10.73 17.45 -10.58
C ARG A 79 10.27 17.43 -12.04
N CYS A 80 11.09 17.00 -12.96
CA CYS A 80 10.75 16.97 -14.39
C CYS A 80 11.24 15.72 -15.10
N CYS A 81 10.82 15.65 -16.35
CA CYS A 81 11.34 14.74 -17.37
C CYS A 81 10.98 13.27 -17.07
N PHE A 82 9.68 13.04 -16.81
CA PHE A 82 9.14 11.71 -16.58
C PHE A 82 8.48 11.16 -17.84
N ASP A 83 8.66 9.86 -18.07
CA ASP A 83 8.02 9.12 -19.17
C ASP A 83 6.61 8.65 -18.79
N ALA A 84 6.36 8.49 -17.47
CA ALA A 84 5.05 8.13 -16.97
C ALA A 84 4.86 8.58 -15.51
N ILE A 85 3.61 8.82 -15.13
CA ILE A 85 3.16 8.83 -13.74
C ILE A 85 2.72 7.40 -13.40
N VAL A 86 3.22 6.84 -12.31
CA VAL A 86 2.88 5.48 -11.87
C VAL A 86 2.10 5.56 -10.57
N VAL A 87 0.88 5.01 -10.56
CA VAL A 87 0.03 4.95 -9.35
C VAL A 87 0.01 3.52 -8.84
N LEU A 88 0.48 3.32 -7.61
CA LEU A 88 0.37 2.03 -6.94
C LEU A 88 -0.99 1.86 -6.30
N GLY A 89 -1.59 0.69 -6.46
CA GLY A 89 -2.88 0.33 -5.90
C GLY A 89 -2.96 0.43 -4.37
N GLY A 90 -4.16 0.30 -3.84
CA GLY A 90 -4.50 0.45 -2.42
C GLY A 90 -5.40 1.65 -2.13
N GLY A 91 -6.03 2.23 -3.15
CA GLY A 91 -6.90 3.41 -3.03
C GLY A 91 -8.33 3.23 -3.53
N LEU A 92 -8.60 2.21 -4.34
CA LEU A 92 -9.92 1.93 -4.88
C LEU A 92 -10.27 0.45 -4.77
N SER A 93 -11.57 0.19 -4.67
CA SER A 93 -12.14 -1.15 -4.84
C SER A 93 -12.92 -1.18 -6.14
N PRO A 94 -12.76 -2.20 -6.97
CA PRO A 94 -13.50 -2.30 -8.23
C PRO A 94 -15.01 -2.39 -8.00
N ALA A 95 -15.79 -2.07 -9.03
CA ALA A 95 -17.20 -2.32 -9.03
C ALA A 95 -17.49 -3.83 -8.88
N MET A 96 -18.55 -4.17 -8.15
CA MET A 96 -19.01 -5.55 -7.92
C MET A 96 -20.55 -5.59 -8.07
N PRO A 97 -21.07 -5.50 -9.32
CA PRO A 97 -22.52 -5.58 -9.53
C PRO A 97 -23.08 -6.95 -9.11
N PRO A 98 -24.34 -7.04 -8.64
CA PRO A 98 -25.31 -5.92 -8.55
C PRO A 98 -25.16 -5.04 -7.30
N GLU A 99 -24.39 -5.44 -6.27
CA GLU A 99 -24.34 -4.79 -4.96
C GLU A 99 -23.63 -3.43 -5.02
N GLN A 100 -22.66 -3.29 -5.92
CA GLN A 100 -21.86 -2.09 -6.08
C GLN A 100 -21.66 -1.78 -7.57
N ALA A 101 -22.47 -0.86 -8.11
CA ALA A 101 -22.46 -0.51 -9.54
C ALA A 101 -21.21 0.28 -9.97
N PHE A 102 -20.56 1.01 -9.07
CA PHE A 102 -19.39 1.85 -9.34
C PHE A 102 -18.19 1.49 -8.47
N PRO A 103 -16.96 1.78 -8.91
CA PRO A 103 -15.78 1.67 -8.05
C PRO A 103 -15.96 2.48 -6.77
N ARG A 104 -15.46 1.96 -5.66
CA ARG A 104 -15.52 2.61 -4.35
C ARG A 104 -14.17 3.20 -3.98
N LEU A 105 -14.17 4.47 -3.58
CA LEU A 105 -13.00 5.11 -2.97
C LEU A 105 -12.77 4.49 -1.59
N VAL A 106 -11.57 4.03 -1.34
CA VAL A 106 -11.13 3.56 -0.03
C VAL A 106 -9.96 4.41 0.45
N THR A 107 -9.46 4.13 1.63
CA THR A 107 -8.33 4.85 2.21
C THR A 107 -7.12 4.82 1.25
N GLY A 108 -6.61 5.98 0.84
CA GLY A 108 -5.52 6.10 -0.14
C GLY A 108 -5.98 6.46 -1.56
N ALA A 109 -7.26 6.79 -1.76
CA ALA A 109 -7.77 7.30 -3.04
C ALA A 109 -7.07 8.59 -3.51
N ASP A 110 -6.49 9.36 -2.59
CA ASP A 110 -5.64 10.53 -2.84
C ASP A 110 -4.53 10.25 -3.87
N ARG A 111 -4.07 9.00 -3.99
CA ARG A 111 -3.07 8.60 -4.98
C ARG A 111 -3.54 8.84 -6.40
N VAL A 112 -4.78 8.42 -6.71
CA VAL A 112 -5.34 8.57 -8.06
C VAL A 112 -5.67 10.03 -8.34
N TRP A 113 -6.17 10.76 -7.32
CA TRP A 113 -6.39 12.19 -7.44
C TRP A 113 -5.09 12.97 -7.69
N LEU A 114 -4.01 12.67 -6.95
CA LEU A 114 -2.70 13.29 -7.19
C LEU A 114 -2.19 12.97 -8.61
N ALA A 115 -2.35 11.73 -9.07
CA ALA A 115 -1.92 11.35 -10.42
C ALA A 115 -2.65 12.15 -11.52
N ALA A 116 -3.97 12.35 -11.38
CA ALA A 116 -4.71 13.21 -12.29
C ALA A 116 -4.18 14.65 -12.30
N ARG A 117 -3.90 15.21 -11.12
CA ARG A 117 -3.30 16.55 -11.01
C ARG A 117 -1.92 16.63 -11.68
N LEU A 118 -1.07 15.63 -11.48
CA LEU A 118 0.26 15.59 -12.10
C LEU A 118 0.15 15.48 -13.63
N TYR A 119 -0.83 14.69 -14.12
CA TYR A 119 -1.09 14.58 -15.56
C TYR A 119 -1.52 15.92 -16.15
N HIS A 120 -2.51 16.61 -15.53
CA HIS A 120 -2.96 17.94 -15.97
C HIS A 120 -1.87 19.02 -15.87
N ALA A 121 -0.95 18.86 -14.91
CA ALA A 121 0.25 19.70 -14.81
C ALA A 121 1.35 19.30 -15.83
N LYS A 122 1.09 18.35 -16.73
CA LYS A 122 2.01 17.89 -17.79
C LYS A 122 3.34 17.36 -17.27
N VAL A 123 3.33 16.74 -16.08
CA VAL A 123 4.52 16.13 -15.46
C VAL A 123 5.01 14.94 -16.29
N ALA A 124 4.09 14.17 -16.89
CA ALA A 124 4.38 13.11 -17.83
C ALA A 124 3.23 12.94 -18.85
N PRO A 125 3.50 12.33 -20.03
CA PRO A 125 2.51 12.17 -21.09
C PRO A 125 1.47 11.07 -20.83
N ARG A 126 1.72 10.15 -19.88
CA ARG A 126 0.84 9.01 -19.61
C ARG A 126 0.81 8.65 -18.13
N VAL A 127 -0.25 7.95 -17.73
CA VAL A 127 -0.44 7.41 -16.38
C VAL A 127 -0.47 5.89 -16.45
N ILE A 128 0.33 5.21 -15.64
CA ILE A 128 0.28 3.75 -15.45
C ILE A 128 -0.37 3.48 -14.11
N VAL A 129 -1.51 2.80 -14.12
CA VAL A 129 -2.20 2.34 -12.90
C VAL A 129 -1.82 0.88 -12.63
N SER A 130 -1.23 0.61 -11.46
CA SER A 130 -0.69 -0.72 -11.16
C SER A 130 -1.31 -1.29 -9.89
N GLY A 131 -2.15 -2.32 -10.09
CA GLY A 131 -2.83 -3.03 -9.02
C GLY A 131 -3.82 -4.07 -9.54
N GLY A 132 -3.51 -5.36 -9.40
CA GLY A 132 -4.44 -6.44 -9.71
C GLY A 132 -5.49 -6.61 -8.62
N GLY A 133 -5.05 -6.54 -7.36
CA GLY A 133 -5.89 -6.73 -6.19
C GLY A 133 -5.97 -8.20 -5.74
N PHE A 134 -6.08 -8.38 -4.41
CA PHE A 134 -6.19 -9.70 -3.80
C PHE A 134 -7.55 -10.39 -4.09
N MET A 135 -8.58 -9.59 -4.38
CA MET A 135 -9.95 -10.06 -4.68
C MET A 135 -10.23 -10.15 -6.19
N ALA A 136 -9.25 -9.85 -7.04
CA ALA A 136 -9.41 -9.96 -8.48
C ALA A 136 -9.70 -11.41 -8.86
N LYS A 137 -10.75 -11.61 -9.66
CA LYS A 137 -11.07 -12.94 -10.17
C LYS A 137 -10.04 -13.33 -11.25
N PRO A 138 -9.55 -14.57 -11.25
CA PRO A 138 -8.70 -15.04 -12.33
C PRO A 138 -9.37 -14.83 -13.69
N ASN A 139 -8.62 -14.22 -14.62
CA ASN A 139 -9.08 -13.95 -16.00
C ASN A 139 -10.25 -12.96 -16.15
N ASP A 140 -10.58 -12.18 -15.12
CA ASP A 140 -11.57 -11.11 -15.21
C ASP A 140 -10.91 -9.75 -14.87
N PRO A 141 -10.38 -9.04 -15.90
CA PRO A 141 -9.72 -7.75 -15.70
C PRO A 141 -10.60 -6.70 -15.04
N ALA A 142 -11.93 -6.77 -15.24
CA ALA A 142 -12.88 -5.81 -14.66
C ALA A 142 -12.88 -5.82 -13.13
N THR A 143 -12.41 -6.91 -12.52
CA THR A 143 -12.32 -7.04 -11.06
C THR A 143 -10.99 -6.55 -10.48
N THR A 144 -10.11 -5.97 -11.30
CA THR A 144 -8.82 -5.45 -10.85
C THR A 144 -8.93 -4.01 -10.34
N GLU A 145 -8.07 -3.65 -9.42
CA GLU A 145 -7.99 -2.28 -8.94
C GLU A 145 -7.50 -1.31 -10.04
N ALA A 146 -6.65 -1.80 -10.97
CA ALA A 146 -6.18 -1.00 -12.11
C ALA A 146 -7.36 -0.47 -12.94
N VAL A 147 -8.36 -1.31 -13.23
CA VAL A 147 -9.57 -0.89 -13.97
C VAL A 147 -10.37 0.14 -13.16
N ALA A 148 -10.49 -0.03 -11.83
CA ALA A 148 -11.14 0.94 -10.97
C ALA A 148 -10.41 2.30 -10.97
N MET A 149 -9.06 2.28 -10.92
CA MET A 149 -8.23 3.48 -11.00
C MET A 149 -8.34 4.17 -12.37
N ARG A 150 -8.35 3.40 -13.48
CA ARG A 150 -8.60 3.94 -14.83
C ARG A 150 -9.91 4.69 -14.88
N GLN A 151 -11.02 4.04 -14.46
CA GLN A 151 -12.34 4.66 -14.46
C GLN A 151 -12.33 6.00 -13.74
N PHE A 152 -11.74 6.03 -12.54
CA PHE A 152 -11.69 7.24 -11.74
C PHE A 152 -10.79 8.33 -12.36
N LEU A 153 -9.70 7.97 -13.03
CA LEU A 153 -8.86 8.92 -13.77
C LEU A 153 -9.61 9.52 -14.96
N VAL A 154 -10.39 8.72 -15.70
CA VAL A 154 -11.23 9.20 -16.79
C VAL A 154 -12.29 10.18 -16.26
N ASP A 155 -12.95 9.86 -15.14
CA ASP A 155 -13.93 10.76 -14.48
C ASP A 155 -13.25 12.09 -14.03
N LEU A 156 -11.95 12.07 -13.75
CA LEU A 156 -11.13 13.26 -13.45
C LEU A 156 -10.58 13.96 -14.69
N GLY A 157 -10.99 13.55 -15.91
CA GLY A 157 -10.64 14.19 -17.16
C GLY A 157 -9.28 13.79 -17.76
N VAL A 158 -8.67 12.69 -17.28
CA VAL A 158 -7.49 12.11 -17.95
C VAL A 158 -7.98 11.31 -19.16
N PRO A 159 -7.47 11.57 -20.40
CA PRO A 159 -7.87 10.83 -21.58
C PRO A 159 -7.59 9.33 -21.43
N ASP A 160 -8.52 8.49 -21.87
CA ASP A 160 -8.43 7.04 -21.73
C ASP A 160 -7.18 6.47 -22.43
N GLU A 161 -6.82 7.01 -23.59
CA GLU A 161 -5.62 6.65 -24.34
C GLU A 161 -4.30 6.99 -23.64
N ALA A 162 -4.34 7.88 -22.65
CA ALA A 162 -3.17 8.22 -21.83
C ALA A 162 -2.98 7.29 -20.63
N ILE A 163 -3.93 6.36 -20.38
CA ILE A 163 -3.90 5.48 -19.23
C ILE A 163 -3.49 4.05 -19.63
N VAL A 164 -2.54 3.48 -18.94
CA VAL A 164 -2.05 2.11 -19.14
C VAL A 164 -2.34 1.28 -17.89
N ASP A 165 -3.03 0.16 -18.04
CA ASP A 165 -3.39 -0.73 -16.94
C ASP A 165 -2.34 -1.81 -16.72
N GLU A 166 -1.89 -1.94 -15.48
CA GLU A 166 -1.16 -3.09 -14.98
C GLU A 166 -2.00 -3.76 -13.88
N GLY A 167 -2.80 -4.74 -14.26
CA GLY A 167 -3.76 -5.44 -13.39
C GLY A 167 -3.30 -6.85 -12.97
N LYS A 168 -2.05 -7.27 -13.22
CA LYS A 168 -1.57 -8.63 -12.93
C LYS A 168 -0.90 -8.76 -11.57
N SER A 169 -0.45 -7.68 -10.99
CA SER A 169 0.30 -7.68 -9.75
C SER A 169 -0.61 -7.85 -8.52
N ILE A 170 -0.19 -8.70 -7.59
CA ILE A 170 -0.89 -8.98 -6.33
C ILE A 170 -0.17 -8.38 -5.10
N ASN A 171 0.97 -7.74 -5.30
CA ASN A 171 1.79 -7.14 -4.26
C ASN A 171 2.71 -6.06 -4.84
N THR A 172 3.32 -5.25 -3.95
CA THR A 172 4.17 -4.12 -4.35
C THR A 172 5.39 -4.53 -5.17
N ILE A 173 5.98 -5.71 -4.93
CA ILE A 173 7.12 -6.22 -5.71
C ILE A 173 6.67 -6.50 -7.15
N GLY A 174 5.51 -7.13 -7.32
CA GLY A 174 4.88 -7.37 -8.61
C GLY A 174 4.60 -6.07 -9.35
N ASN A 175 3.98 -5.09 -8.66
CA ASN A 175 3.71 -3.77 -9.23
C ASN A 175 4.99 -3.15 -9.82
N ILE A 176 6.05 -3.04 -9.03
CA ILE A 176 7.30 -2.41 -9.45
C ILE A 176 7.96 -3.17 -10.62
N ARG A 177 7.98 -4.51 -10.58
CA ARG A 177 8.55 -5.32 -11.69
C ARG A 177 7.78 -5.17 -12.98
N ASN A 178 6.46 -5.21 -12.92
CA ASN A 178 5.60 -5.10 -14.09
C ASN A 178 5.67 -3.68 -14.68
N VAL A 179 5.64 -2.65 -13.83
CA VAL A 179 5.85 -1.27 -14.25
C VAL A 179 7.22 -1.10 -14.90
N ARG A 180 8.30 -1.67 -14.32
CA ARG A 180 9.65 -1.62 -14.91
C ARG A 180 9.68 -2.21 -16.33
N ALA A 181 8.95 -3.30 -16.54
CA ALA A 181 8.84 -3.90 -17.88
C ALA A 181 8.07 -3.01 -18.87
N LEU A 182 7.01 -2.31 -18.41
CA LEU A 182 6.20 -1.40 -19.24
C LEU A 182 6.93 -0.11 -19.64
N VAL A 183 7.77 0.45 -18.75
CA VAL A 183 8.46 1.71 -19.02
C VAL A 183 9.83 1.51 -19.67
N GLY A 184 10.35 0.30 -19.74
CA GLY A 184 11.67 0.03 -20.26
C GLY A 184 12.79 0.65 -19.42
N GLY A 185 13.47 1.67 -19.93
CA GLY A 185 14.50 2.43 -19.21
C GLY A 185 14.05 3.80 -18.71
N GLY A 186 12.78 4.14 -18.93
CA GLY A 186 12.23 5.46 -18.65
C GLY A 186 12.16 5.80 -17.16
N ARG A 187 12.16 7.10 -16.86
CA ARG A 187 11.99 7.64 -15.50
C ARG A 187 10.51 7.83 -15.19
N VAL A 188 10.11 7.47 -13.96
CA VAL A 188 8.72 7.57 -13.54
C VAL A 188 8.51 8.45 -12.31
N ALA A 189 7.39 9.18 -12.29
CA ALA A 189 6.85 9.82 -11.10
C ALA A 189 6.03 8.77 -10.33
N LEU A 190 6.57 8.22 -9.23
CA LEU A 190 5.94 7.15 -8.47
C LEU A 190 5.03 7.71 -7.40
N VAL A 191 3.73 7.45 -7.50
CA VAL A 191 2.68 7.94 -6.58
C VAL A 191 2.19 6.82 -5.68
N THR A 192 2.29 7.04 -4.38
CA THR A 192 1.72 6.16 -3.34
C THR A 192 1.54 6.93 -2.03
N SER A 193 0.92 6.32 -1.02
CA SER A 193 0.78 6.93 0.32
C SER A 193 2.13 7.16 0.97
N GLY A 194 2.24 8.23 1.78
CA GLY A 194 3.48 8.62 2.46
C GLY A 194 4.12 7.46 3.22
N TYR A 195 3.34 6.76 4.05
CA TYR A 195 3.84 5.62 4.84
C TYR A 195 4.27 4.40 3.98
N HIS A 196 3.81 4.31 2.73
CA HIS A 196 4.22 3.26 1.78
C HIS A 196 5.43 3.65 0.92
N MET A 197 5.69 4.95 0.75
CA MET A 197 6.70 5.47 -0.15
C MET A 197 8.11 4.92 0.11
N PRO A 198 8.60 4.83 1.38
CA PRO A 198 9.95 4.31 1.63
C PRO A 198 10.13 2.88 1.09
N ARG A 199 9.14 2.01 1.31
CA ARG A 199 9.16 0.64 0.79
C ARG A 199 9.07 0.60 -0.73
N ALA A 200 8.25 1.43 -1.34
CA ALA A 200 8.09 1.49 -2.79
C ALA A 200 9.40 1.93 -3.46
N MET A 201 10.09 2.94 -2.92
CA MET A 201 11.37 3.42 -3.43
C MET A 201 12.49 2.38 -3.26
N GLN A 202 12.55 1.65 -2.14
CA GLN A 202 13.49 0.56 -1.96
C GLN A 202 13.30 -0.54 -3.02
N LEU A 203 12.03 -0.92 -3.28
CA LEU A 203 11.70 -1.93 -4.29
C LEU A 203 11.99 -1.43 -5.71
N ALA A 204 11.77 -0.15 -5.99
CA ALA A 204 12.11 0.49 -7.25
C ALA A 204 13.63 0.42 -7.49
N ALA A 205 14.45 0.75 -6.49
CA ALA A 205 15.90 0.66 -6.57
C ALA A 205 16.37 -0.79 -6.82
N LEU A 206 15.82 -1.77 -6.10
CA LEU A 206 16.13 -3.19 -6.30
C LEU A 206 15.76 -3.70 -7.70
N ALA A 207 14.65 -3.20 -8.26
CA ALA A 207 14.21 -3.53 -9.61
C ALA A 207 14.89 -2.69 -10.70
N LYS A 208 15.80 -1.79 -10.33
CA LYS A 208 16.46 -0.84 -11.24
C LYS A 208 15.44 0.01 -12.03
N LEU A 209 14.35 0.41 -11.40
CA LEU A 209 13.38 1.37 -11.91
C LEU A 209 13.82 2.78 -11.50
N ASP A 210 14.07 3.65 -12.48
CA ASP A 210 14.34 5.07 -12.20
C ASP A 210 13.05 5.77 -11.80
N ALA A 211 12.87 5.93 -10.48
CA ALA A 211 11.64 6.43 -9.89
C ALA A 211 11.92 7.66 -9.01
N ALA A 212 11.07 8.68 -9.16
CA ALA A 212 11.01 9.84 -8.29
C ALA A 212 9.81 9.75 -7.36
N ALA A 213 9.95 10.08 -6.09
CA ALA A 213 8.91 9.96 -5.09
C ALA A 213 7.91 11.11 -5.17
N PHE A 214 6.62 10.78 -5.26
CA PHE A 214 5.47 11.69 -5.18
C PHE A 214 4.48 11.16 -4.14
N PRO A 215 4.82 11.30 -2.83
CA PRO A 215 3.96 10.82 -1.73
C PRO A 215 2.69 11.66 -1.58
N THR A 216 1.62 10.99 -1.16
CA THR A 216 0.34 11.60 -0.78
C THR A 216 -0.26 10.84 0.41
N ASP A 217 -1.52 11.11 0.79
CA ASP A 217 -2.22 10.37 1.85
C ASP A 217 -1.37 10.30 3.13
N PHE A 218 -0.91 11.45 3.63
CA PHE A 218 -0.21 11.56 4.91
C PHE A 218 -1.21 11.46 6.06
N ARG A 219 -0.94 10.60 7.04
CA ARG A 219 -1.89 10.23 8.11
C ARG A 219 -1.44 10.59 9.51
N SER A 220 -0.16 10.94 9.70
CA SER A 220 0.33 11.35 11.01
C SER A 220 -0.36 12.63 11.47
N LEU A 221 -0.59 12.76 12.80
CA LEU A 221 -1.22 13.92 13.39
C LEU A 221 -0.49 15.25 13.09
N ARG A 222 0.81 15.16 12.77
CA ARG A 222 1.61 16.33 12.35
C ARG A 222 1.16 16.88 10.99
N SER A 223 0.65 16.04 10.08
CA SER A 223 0.15 16.47 8.78
C SER A 223 -1.22 17.14 8.85
N ILE A 224 -1.94 16.94 9.96
CA ILE A 224 -3.29 17.47 10.18
C ILE A 224 -3.24 18.83 10.89
N ARG A 225 -2.12 19.22 11.52
CA ARG A 225 -2.00 20.55 12.17
C ARG A 225 -1.75 21.61 11.10
N PRO A 226 -2.62 22.64 10.98
CA PRO A 226 -2.32 23.81 10.14
C PRO A 226 -1.05 24.48 10.70
N THR A 227 -0.13 24.80 9.82
CA THR A 227 1.05 25.64 10.10
C THR A 227 0.62 27.07 10.38
#